data_86a468c07f7047e403028880352d5dda
#
_entry.id   86a468c07f7047e403028880352d5dda
#
_cell.length_a   1.000
_cell.length_b   1.000
_cell.length_c   1.000
_cell.angle_alpha   90.00
_cell.angle_beta   90.00
_cell.angle_gamma   90.00
#
_symmetry.space_group_name_H-M   'P 1'
#
loop_
_entity.id
_entity.type
_entity.pdbx_description
1 polymer ?
#
loop_
_entity_poly.entity_id
_entity_poly.type
_entity_poly.pdbx_seq_one_letter_code
_entity_poly.pdbx_strand_id
1 'polypeptide(L)'
;MKNLILLILFVFSVKFCFADFDMNSNMRKAYSQIMTLDFELAQKTLTQEKFSNNQNGIIFLNENYIDFLIILIGEDVNYYNQSKSNKNKRLNALKKLNPNSPYYLYSQAEIYIQWAFARIKFKEYVLASYELQKAYKLLKRNNQLYPDFILNKKSLGLLHVLIGSIPETYDWILNIVGIKGGINKGFSELYDVLTYSENTVEYEIYNSEVLFLLSFLEMNMKNDKESCRILLEKIENCCLNNNLLVFCAARLSNKIGDNNKTINILENRTFYKTQYHFYYLDYLYAMSKLNTLELNDAKDYFLRFIKLFKGKNYIKSAYHKLSLISFLQNDFDTMNHYQELALVNGELLIDEDKQAENDVLNSIPLNLQLLKSRLLFDGGYYKFALENLNNIIFKDIEKNQDFCLEYYYRLARISQKLEDSNVIELFSKVLDLKDESSLYYHPMSALQIGFEHEKIGENDRAVIFYKKTLSYSGFNYENGIKKSAKAALDRILN
;
A
#
# COMPACT_ATOMS: atom_id res chain seq x y z
N MET A 1 9.67 70.93 -12.81
CA MET A 1 10.63 69.84 -13.02
C MET A 1 10.94 69.04 -11.77
N LYS A 2 11.23 69.60 -10.59
CA LYS A 2 11.49 68.84 -9.35
C LYS A 2 10.38 67.87 -8.94
N ASN A 3 9.11 68.27 -9.06
CA ASN A 3 7.97 67.43 -8.70
C ASN A 3 7.69 66.31 -9.71
N LEU A 4 8.10 66.46 -10.97
CA LEU A 4 7.95 65.43 -11.99
C LEU A 4 9.03 64.32 -11.79
N ILE A 5 10.24 64.71 -11.33
CA ILE A 5 11.34 63.76 -11.01
C ILE A 5 10.98 62.94 -9.76
N LEU A 6 10.29 63.53 -8.75
CA LEU A 6 9.83 62.80 -7.57
C LEU A 6 8.72 61.77 -7.91
N LEU A 7 7.83 62.11 -8.85
CA LEU A 7 6.76 61.21 -9.32
C LEU A 7 7.37 60.02 -10.12
N ILE A 8 8.40 60.28 -10.95
CA ILE A 8 9.09 59.21 -11.69
C ILE A 8 9.91 58.29 -10.77
N LEU A 9 10.51 58.82 -9.70
CA LEU A 9 11.20 58.00 -8.68
C LEU A 9 10.25 57.17 -7.85
N PHE A 10 9.00 57.61 -7.63
CA PHE A 10 7.99 56.84 -6.90
C PHE A 10 7.39 55.69 -7.76
N VAL A 11 7.33 55.84 -9.09
CA VAL A 11 6.85 54.82 -10.02
C VAL A 11 7.85 53.66 -10.20
N PHE A 12 9.15 53.94 -10.01
CA PHE A 12 10.20 52.89 -10.13
C PHE A 12 10.47 52.10 -8.83
N SER A 13 9.78 52.41 -7.72
CA SER A 13 9.96 51.71 -6.45
C SER A 13 8.86 50.70 -6.13
N VAL A 14 8.02 50.28 -7.08
CA VAL A 14 7.18 49.08 -6.92
C VAL A 14 8.12 47.89 -7.00
N LYS A 15 8.80 47.58 -5.89
CA LYS A 15 9.36 46.26 -5.71
C LYS A 15 8.15 45.32 -5.72
N PHE A 16 8.03 44.54 -6.80
CA PHE A 16 7.16 43.35 -6.76
C PHE A 16 7.69 42.49 -5.62
N CYS A 17 7.06 42.61 -4.44
CA CYS A 17 7.33 41.75 -3.30
C CYS A 17 6.65 40.43 -3.62
N PHE A 18 7.32 39.56 -4.34
CA PHE A 18 6.84 38.19 -4.52
C PHE A 18 6.83 37.51 -3.16
N ALA A 19 5.74 36.82 -2.85
CA ALA A 19 5.68 36.03 -1.63
C ALA A 19 6.67 34.85 -1.72
N ASP A 20 7.48 34.65 -0.67
CA ASP A 20 8.45 33.55 -0.59
C ASP A 20 7.78 32.15 -0.60
N PHE A 21 6.49 32.11 -0.29
CA PHE A 21 5.66 30.90 -0.36
C PHE A 21 4.29 31.28 -0.93
N ASP A 22 4.13 31.07 -2.23
CA ASP A 22 2.90 31.34 -2.94
C ASP A 22 2.39 30.10 -3.67
N MET A 23 1.28 29.55 -3.19
CA MET A 23 0.54 28.47 -3.85
C MET A 23 -0.32 29.04 -5.00
N ASN A 24 0.30 29.80 -5.90
CA ASN A 24 -0.33 30.41 -7.06
C ASN A 24 -0.79 29.37 -8.10
N SER A 25 -1.37 29.85 -9.20
CA SER A 25 -1.91 28.99 -10.26
C SER A 25 -0.90 28.02 -10.86
N ASN A 26 0.37 28.44 -11.05
CA ASN A 26 1.43 27.58 -11.55
C ASN A 26 1.76 26.48 -10.55
N MET A 27 1.87 26.80 -9.26
CA MET A 27 2.19 25.82 -8.23
C MET A 27 1.06 24.84 -8.00
N ARG A 28 -0.20 25.28 -8.03
CA ARG A 28 -1.38 24.43 -8.00
C ARG A 28 -1.44 23.48 -9.20
N LYS A 29 -1.17 24.00 -10.40
CA LYS A 29 -1.10 23.21 -11.64
C LYS A 29 0.01 22.17 -11.57
N ALA A 30 1.22 22.55 -11.16
CA ALA A 30 2.35 21.65 -11.01
C ALA A 30 2.04 20.54 -9.99
N TYR A 31 1.45 20.89 -8.84
CA TYR A 31 1.05 19.91 -7.84
C TYR A 31 0.00 18.91 -8.37
N SER A 32 -1.02 19.38 -9.07
CA SER A 32 -2.01 18.52 -9.72
C SER A 32 -1.38 17.57 -10.76
N GLN A 33 -0.46 18.08 -11.59
CA GLN A 33 0.32 17.27 -12.55
C GLN A 33 1.19 16.22 -11.85
N ILE A 34 1.78 16.56 -10.71
CA ILE A 34 2.54 15.60 -9.88
C ILE A 34 1.63 14.49 -9.36
N MET A 35 0.46 14.82 -8.84
CA MET A 35 -0.49 13.83 -8.30
C MET A 35 -1.09 12.92 -9.39
N THR A 36 -1.10 13.36 -10.65
CA THR A 36 -1.46 12.53 -11.80
C THR A 36 -0.25 11.82 -12.44
N LEU A 37 0.93 11.91 -11.82
CA LEU A 37 2.20 11.34 -12.29
C LEU A 37 2.71 11.91 -13.62
N ASP A 38 2.27 13.09 -14.03
CA ASP A 38 2.75 13.78 -15.22
C ASP A 38 3.96 14.66 -14.89
N PHE A 39 5.07 14.00 -14.55
CA PHE A 39 6.27 14.68 -14.03
C PHE A 39 6.95 15.58 -15.05
N GLU A 40 6.86 15.26 -16.36
CA GLU A 40 7.44 16.10 -17.41
C GLU A 40 6.69 17.43 -17.53
N LEU A 41 5.36 17.42 -17.51
CA LEU A 41 4.56 18.64 -17.53
C LEU A 41 4.72 19.44 -16.23
N ALA A 42 4.76 18.75 -15.08
CA ALA A 42 5.02 19.38 -13.80
C ALA A 42 6.36 20.11 -13.81
N GLN A 43 7.43 19.49 -14.32
CA GLN A 43 8.76 20.10 -14.40
C GLN A 43 8.78 21.32 -15.33
N LYS A 44 8.04 21.29 -16.44
CA LYS A 44 7.87 22.46 -17.33
C LYS A 44 7.17 23.61 -16.60
N THR A 45 6.08 23.30 -15.87
CA THR A 45 5.34 24.32 -15.09
C THR A 45 6.22 24.90 -13.96
N LEU A 46 7.00 24.08 -13.27
CA LEU A 46 7.95 24.54 -12.24
C LEU A 46 9.05 25.41 -12.84
N THR A 47 9.51 25.09 -14.05
CA THR A 47 10.50 25.91 -14.76
C THR A 47 9.94 27.28 -15.13
N GLN A 48 8.69 27.35 -15.58
CA GLN A 48 8.01 28.63 -15.83
C GLN A 48 7.92 29.50 -14.57
N GLU A 49 7.56 28.89 -13.43
CA GLU A 49 7.52 29.62 -12.15
C GLU A 49 8.91 30.14 -11.75
N LYS A 50 9.97 29.35 -11.93
CA LYS A 50 11.34 29.80 -11.64
C LYS A 50 11.75 31.01 -12.44
N PHE A 51 11.23 31.21 -13.65
CA PHE A 51 11.50 32.42 -14.44
C PHE A 51 10.77 33.64 -13.90
N SER A 52 9.56 33.48 -13.38
CA SER A 52 8.75 34.58 -12.85
C SER A 52 9.02 34.87 -11.38
N ASN A 53 9.21 33.85 -10.55
CA ASN A 53 9.45 33.94 -9.11
C ASN A 53 10.36 32.81 -8.62
N ASN A 54 11.66 32.94 -8.78
CA ASN A 54 12.63 31.91 -8.40
C ASN A 54 12.80 31.71 -6.89
N GLN A 55 12.23 32.59 -6.07
CA GLN A 55 12.26 32.51 -4.61
C GLN A 55 11.01 31.84 -4.01
N ASN A 56 10.04 31.43 -4.85
CA ASN A 56 8.86 30.72 -4.35
C ASN A 56 9.25 29.35 -3.77
N GLY A 57 9.19 29.20 -2.45
CA GLY A 57 9.56 27.97 -1.72
C GLY A 57 8.74 26.75 -2.09
N ILE A 58 7.51 26.93 -2.62
CA ILE A 58 6.66 25.83 -3.08
C ILE A 58 7.30 25.08 -4.27
N ILE A 59 8.13 25.73 -5.05
CA ILE A 59 8.91 25.08 -6.13
C ILE A 59 9.73 23.93 -5.56
N PHE A 60 10.48 24.17 -4.47
CA PHE A 60 11.36 23.15 -3.87
C PHE A 60 10.58 21.98 -3.27
N LEU A 61 9.39 22.25 -2.72
CA LEU A 61 8.50 21.21 -2.22
C LEU A 61 7.97 20.36 -3.38
N ASN A 62 7.46 20.98 -4.45
CA ASN A 62 6.92 20.27 -5.62
C ASN A 62 8.01 19.45 -6.35
N GLU A 63 9.22 19.98 -6.51
CA GLU A 63 10.34 19.20 -7.03
C GLU A 63 10.67 17.97 -6.16
N ASN A 64 10.52 18.10 -4.83
CA ASN A 64 10.75 16.98 -3.93
C ASN A 64 9.66 15.92 -4.05
N TYR A 65 8.41 16.31 -4.27
CA TYR A 65 7.32 15.38 -4.58
C TYR A 65 7.61 14.56 -5.85
N ILE A 66 8.16 15.18 -6.91
CA ILE A 66 8.55 14.47 -8.14
C ILE A 66 9.58 13.39 -7.81
N ASP A 67 10.71 13.77 -7.17
CA ASP A 67 11.74 12.79 -6.80
C ASP A 67 11.17 11.68 -5.92
N PHE A 68 10.37 12.05 -4.93
CA PHE A 68 9.75 11.11 -3.99
C PHE A 68 8.86 10.08 -4.68
N LEU A 69 7.96 10.53 -5.55
CA LEU A 69 7.02 9.62 -6.23
C LEU A 69 7.74 8.73 -7.25
N ILE A 70 8.74 9.24 -7.97
CA ILE A 70 9.59 8.41 -8.84
C ILE A 70 10.30 7.31 -8.03
N ILE A 71 10.85 7.66 -6.87
CA ILE A 71 11.52 6.71 -5.97
C ILE A 71 10.54 5.69 -5.41
N LEU A 72 9.38 6.15 -4.95
CA LEU A 72 8.37 5.30 -4.31
C LEU A 72 7.78 4.28 -5.27
N ILE A 73 7.47 4.71 -6.51
CA ILE A 73 6.77 3.93 -7.53
C ILE A 73 7.76 3.09 -8.36
N GLY A 74 8.90 3.67 -8.72
CA GLY A 74 9.89 3.05 -9.61
C GLY A 74 10.90 2.16 -8.89
N GLU A 75 11.15 2.40 -7.61
CA GLU A 75 12.12 1.67 -6.77
C GLU A 75 13.53 1.56 -7.39
N ASP A 76 13.88 2.47 -8.31
CA ASP A 76 15.19 2.46 -8.96
C ASP A 76 16.27 2.97 -8.00
N VAL A 77 17.18 2.07 -7.60
CA VAL A 77 18.29 2.38 -6.69
C VAL A 77 19.25 3.43 -7.27
N ASN A 78 19.43 3.45 -8.60
CA ASN A 78 20.31 4.43 -9.25
C ASN A 78 19.70 5.83 -9.16
N TYR A 79 18.40 5.95 -9.47
CA TYR A 79 17.67 7.22 -9.33
C TYR A 79 17.67 7.69 -7.87
N TYR A 80 17.41 6.77 -6.91
CA TYR A 80 17.48 7.09 -5.48
C TYR A 80 18.83 7.66 -5.07
N ASN A 81 19.94 7.01 -5.46
CA ASN A 81 21.29 7.46 -5.12
C ASN A 81 21.66 8.81 -5.75
N GLN A 82 21.28 9.05 -7.01
CA GLN A 82 21.48 10.32 -7.69
C GLN A 82 20.70 11.46 -7.03
N SER A 83 19.48 11.20 -6.57
CA SER A 83 18.58 12.19 -5.99
C SER A 83 18.92 12.56 -4.53
N LYS A 84 19.72 11.76 -3.80
CA LYS A 84 20.06 11.99 -2.38
C LYS A 84 20.55 13.41 -2.08
N SER A 85 21.35 14.01 -2.97
CA SER A 85 21.88 15.37 -2.80
C SER A 85 20.81 16.45 -2.87
N ASN A 86 19.70 16.20 -3.59
CA ASN A 86 18.62 17.17 -3.83
C ASN A 86 17.90 17.55 -2.53
N LYS A 87 17.74 16.61 -1.60
CA LYS A 87 17.17 16.89 -0.27
C LYS A 87 17.84 18.08 0.42
N ASN A 88 19.16 17.99 0.58
CA ASN A 88 19.91 19.03 1.29
C ASN A 88 19.95 20.35 0.53
N LYS A 89 20.02 20.31 -0.80
CA LYS A 89 19.95 21.51 -1.65
C LYS A 89 18.62 22.24 -1.42
N ARG A 90 17.48 21.52 -1.48
CA ARG A 90 16.14 22.09 -1.29
C ARG A 90 15.92 22.59 0.15
N LEU A 91 16.31 21.81 1.16
CA LEU A 91 16.22 22.25 2.56
C LEU A 91 17.04 23.51 2.82
N ASN A 92 18.25 23.62 2.25
CA ASN A 92 19.10 24.81 2.39
C ASN A 92 18.52 26.02 1.65
N ALA A 93 17.84 25.83 0.52
CA ALA A 93 17.13 26.89 -0.18
C ALA A 93 15.93 27.39 0.66
N LEU A 94 15.09 26.48 1.17
CA LEU A 94 13.94 26.82 2.03
C LEU A 94 14.34 27.61 3.29
N LYS A 95 15.46 27.25 3.93
CA LYS A 95 15.94 27.94 5.15
C LYS A 95 16.33 29.38 4.94
N LYS A 96 16.54 29.83 3.71
CA LYS A 96 16.89 31.21 3.37
C LYS A 96 15.66 32.10 3.16
N LEU A 97 14.47 31.51 3.09
CA LEU A 97 13.22 32.20 2.84
C LEU A 97 12.59 32.73 4.13
N ASN A 98 11.55 33.57 3.98
CA ASN A 98 10.85 34.17 5.11
C ASN A 98 10.21 33.12 6.04
N PRO A 99 10.60 33.09 7.33
CA PRO A 99 10.07 32.10 8.27
C PRO A 99 8.63 32.37 8.73
N ASN A 100 8.04 33.51 8.38
CA ASN A 100 6.71 33.91 8.81
C ASN A 100 5.57 33.37 7.90
N SER A 101 5.82 32.29 7.17
CA SER A 101 4.80 31.60 6.38
C SER A 101 4.48 30.24 6.99
N PRO A 102 3.19 29.81 7.00
CA PRO A 102 2.84 28.46 7.42
C PRO A 102 3.49 27.37 6.55
N TYR A 103 3.84 27.68 5.32
CA TYR A 103 4.56 26.76 4.44
C TYR A 103 6.06 26.64 4.76
N TYR A 104 6.66 27.55 5.54
CA TYR A 104 8.11 27.52 5.81
C TYR A 104 8.55 26.24 6.55
N LEU A 105 7.96 25.96 7.72
CA LEU A 105 8.27 24.75 8.48
C LEU A 105 7.59 23.52 7.87
N TYR A 106 6.40 23.70 7.32
CA TYR A 106 5.64 22.64 6.67
C TYR A 106 6.40 22.00 5.50
N SER A 107 6.91 22.80 4.56
CA SER A 107 7.66 22.31 3.39
C SER A 107 8.92 21.54 3.79
N GLN A 108 9.64 22.02 4.81
CA GLN A 108 10.79 21.32 5.34
C GLN A 108 10.38 19.96 5.96
N ALA A 109 9.28 19.92 6.70
CA ALA A 109 8.76 18.70 7.31
C ALA A 109 8.34 17.68 6.25
N GLU A 110 7.62 18.10 5.22
CA GLU A 110 7.22 17.25 4.09
C GLU A 110 8.45 16.63 3.40
N ILE A 111 9.48 17.41 3.12
CA ILE A 111 10.71 16.88 2.54
C ILE A 111 11.34 15.81 3.44
N TYR A 112 11.37 16.01 4.77
CA TYR A 112 11.88 14.99 5.68
C TYR A 112 11.01 13.73 5.70
N ILE A 113 9.67 13.85 5.69
CA ILE A 113 8.76 12.69 5.63
C ILE A 113 9.00 11.90 4.35
N GLN A 114 9.00 12.56 3.20
CA GLN A 114 9.19 11.92 1.90
C GLN A 114 10.54 11.19 1.81
N TRP A 115 11.60 11.80 2.31
CA TRP A 115 12.91 11.14 2.36
C TRP A 115 12.98 10.01 3.38
N ALA A 116 12.26 10.10 4.50
CA ALA A 116 12.15 8.99 5.45
C ALA A 116 11.50 7.77 4.78
N PHE A 117 10.40 7.95 4.03
CA PHE A 117 9.79 6.85 3.27
C PHE A 117 10.71 6.29 2.17
N ALA A 118 11.39 7.16 1.43
CA ALA A 118 12.38 6.74 0.46
C ALA A 118 13.48 5.87 1.11
N ARG A 119 13.97 6.27 2.30
CA ARG A 119 14.97 5.51 3.06
C ARG A 119 14.46 4.17 3.57
N ILE A 120 13.21 4.12 4.07
CA ILE A 120 12.58 2.86 4.48
C ILE A 120 12.54 1.87 3.32
N LYS A 121 12.20 2.34 2.12
CA LYS A 121 12.19 1.54 0.90
C LYS A 121 13.55 0.90 0.59
N PHE A 122 14.64 1.58 0.92
CA PHE A 122 16.03 1.12 0.72
C PHE A 122 16.72 0.67 2.02
N LYS A 123 15.96 0.28 3.05
CA LYS A 123 16.45 -0.30 4.33
C LYS A 123 17.34 0.63 5.18
N GLU A 124 17.33 1.92 4.94
CA GLU A 124 18.07 2.90 5.73
C GLU A 124 17.26 3.36 6.97
N TYR A 125 16.79 2.40 7.80
CA TYR A 125 15.79 2.62 8.87
C TYR A 125 16.23 3.63 9.94
N VAL A 126 17.51 3.61 10.35
CA VAL A 126 18.05 4.52 11.35
C VAL A 126 17.98 5.98 10.87
N LEU A 127 18.40 6.23 9.63
CA LEU A 127 18.32 7.57 9.04
C LEU A 127 16.87 8.01 8.85
N ALA A 128 15.99 7.10 8.43
CA ALA A 128 14.56 7.37 8.30
C ALA A 128 13.94 7.81 9.64
N SER A 129 14.26 7.13 10.75
CA SER A 129 13.72 7.48 12.07
C SER A 129 14.16 8.87 12.54
N TYR A 130 15.40 9.27 12.30
CA TYR A 130 15.85 10.64 12.57
C TYR A 130 15.13 11.69 11.71
N GLU A 131 14.84 11.38 10.45
CA GLU A 131 14.11 12.29 9.56
C GLU A 131 12.65 12.43 10.01
N LEU A 132 11.99 11.35 10.40
CA LEU A 132 10.63 11.39 10.97
C LEU A 132 10.59 12.23 12.26
N GLN A 133 11.58 12.09 13.14
CA GLN A 133 11.68 12.91 14.35
C GLN A 133 11.80 14.40 14.01
N LYS A 134 12.63 14.76 13.04
CA LYS A 134 12.78 16.16 12.60
C LYS A 134 11.48 16.69 12.00
N ALA A 135 10.84 15.92 11.13
CA ALA A 135 9.56 16.28 10.53
C ALA A 135 8.50 16.57 11.60
N TYR A 136 8.37 15.65 12.57
CA TYR A 136 7.39 15.82 13.64
C TYR A 136 7.63 17.09 14.49
N LYS A 137 8.89 17.36 14.87
CA LYS A 137 9.23 18.58 15.61
C LYS A 137 8.86 19.85 14.84
N LEU A 138 9.14 19.88 13.52
CA LEU A 138 8.78 20.99 12.65
C LEU A 138 7.27 21.17 12.55
N LEU A 139 6.53 20.09 12.31
CA LEU A 139 5.06 20.10 12.21
C LEU A 139 4.40 20.54 13.52
N LYS A 140 4.87 20.00 14.66
CA LYS A 140 4.34 20.39 15.98
C LYS A 140 4.53 21.89 16.23
N ARG A 141 5.72 22.42 15.91
CA ARG A 141 5.98 23.85 16.02
C ARG A 141 5.12 24.66 15.02
N ASN A 142 4.98 24.20 13.80
CA ASN A 142 4.16 24.88 12.79
C ASN A 142 2.69 24.91 13.21
N ASN A 143 2.18 23.82 13.76
CA ASN A 143 0.79 23.75 14.25
C ASN A 143 0.52 24.66 15.47
N GLN A 144 1.55 24.92 16.28
CA GLN A 144 1.47 25.91 17.38
C GLN A 144 1.43 27.35 16.85
N LEU A 145 2.20 27.65 15.79
CA LEU A 145 2.26 28.98 15.20
C LEU A 145 1.07 29.26 14.28
N TYR A 146 0.57 28.23 13.61
CA TYR A 146 -0.49 28.33 12.59
C TYR A 146 -1.52 27.20 12.82
N PRO A 147 -2.36 27.28 13.88
CA PRO A 147 -3.28 26.19 14.21
C PRO A 147 -4.36 25.97 13.14
N ASP A 148 -4.70 26.99 12.37
CA ASP A 148 -5.70 26.92 11.30
C ASP A 148 -5.15 26.42 9.95
N PHE A 149 -3.82 26.19 9.87
CA PHE A 149 -3.21 25.65 8.67
C PHE A 149 -3.45 24.15 8.58
N ILE A 150 -4.53 23.78 7.90
CA ILE A 150 -5.08 22.42 7.86
C ILE A 150 -4.09 21.35 7.39
N LEU A 151 -3.12 21.71 6.54
CA LEU A 151 -2.11 20.76 6.03
C LEU A 151 -1.19 20.21 7.13
N ASN A 152 -1.08 20.90 8.27
CA ASN A 152 -0.40 20.34 9.44
C ASN A 152 -1.05 19.02 9.88
N LYS A 153 -2.39 18.95 9.87
CA LYS A 153 -3.13 17.72 10.23
C LYS A 153 -2.90 16.58 9.23
N LYS A 154 -2.70 16.90 7.94
CA LYS A 154 -2.39 15.88 6.92
C LYS A 154 -1.14 15.09 7.31
N SER A 155 -0.05 15.81 7.56
CA SER A 155 1.25 15.20 7.84
C SER A 155 1.36 14.65 9.26
N LEU A 156 0.76 15.31 10.25
CA LEU A 156 0.67 14.81 11.62
C LEU A 156 -0.19 13.55 11.69
N GLY A 157 -1.34 13.52 11.00
CA GLY A 157 -2.23 12.36 10.94
C GLY A 157 -1.53 11.14 10.37
N LEU A 158 -0.82 11.31 9.25
CA LEU A 158 0.01 10.24 8.67
C LEU A 158 1.02 9.71 9.69
N LEU A 159 1.78 10.59 10.36
CA LEU A 159 2.78 10.19 11.35
C LEU A 159 2.15 9.51 12.58
N HIS A 160 0.99 10.00 13.06
CA HIS A 160 0.30 9.40 14.22
C HIS A 160 -0.16 7.98 13.92
N VAL A 161 -0.75 7.72 12.72
CA VAL A 161 -1.17 6.36 12.34
C VAL A 161 0.04 5.44 12.23
N LEU A 162 1.06 5.84 11.47
CA LEU A 162 2.23 4.99 11.22
C LEU A 162 2.97 4.64 12.50
N ILE A 163 3.21 5.61 13.38
CA ILE A 163 3.91 5.40 14.63
C ILE A 163 3.06 4.57 15.59
N GLY A 164 1.74 4.81 15.62
CA GLY A 164 0.81 4.01 16.43
C GLY A 164 0.67 2.56 15.96
N SER A 165 1.13 2.23 14.75
CA SER A 165 1.10 0.88 14.19
C SER A 165 2.43 0.12 14.30
N ILE A 166 3.50 0.76 14.80
CA ILE A 166 4.81 0.12 14.97
C ILE A 166 4.69 -0.98 16.05
N PRO A 167 5.05 -2.24 15.73
CA PRO A 167 5.06 -3.32 16.73
C PRO A 167 6.08 -3.07 17.84
N GLU A 168 5.81 -3.58 19.04
CA GLU A 168 6.71 -3.47 20.21
C GLU A 168 8.14 -3.95 19.95
N THR A 169 8.31 -4.92 19.07
CA THR A 169 9.65 -5.41 18.65
C THR A 169 10.54 -4.31 18.04
N TYR A 170 9.94 -3.18 17.64
CA TYR A 170 10.64 -2.02 17.09
C TYR A 170 10.59 -0.78 18.00
N ASP A 171 10.42 -0.96 19.31
CA ASP A 171 10.39 0.13 20.30
C ASP A 171 11.59 1.06 20.26
N TRP A 172 12.75 0.55 19.80
CA TRP A 172 13.92 1.39 19.59
C TRP A 172 13.68 2.52 18.57
N ILE A 173 12.83 2.28 17.55
CA ILE A 173 12.42 3.33 16.59
C ILE A 173 11.56 4.37 17.31
N LEU A 174 10.60 3.93 18.13
CA LEU A 174 9.74 4.82 18.92
C LEU A 174 10.55 5.69 19.86
N ASN A 175 11.59 5.13 20.49
CA ASN A 175 12.51 5.85 21.38
C ASN A 175 13.31 6.93 20.62
N ILE A 176 13.77 6.65 19.38
CA ILE A 176 14.47 7.64 18.56
C ILE A 176 13.50 8.73 18.11
N VAL A 177 12.32 8.33 17.62
CA VAL A 177 11.34 9.28 17.06
C VAL A 177 10.73 10.15 18.15
N GLY A 178 10.53 9.61 19.36
CA GLY A 178 9.98 10.35 20.51
C GLY A 178 8.56 10.88 20.28
N ILE A 179 7.77 10.21 19.46
CA ILE A 179 6.40 10.55 19.12
C ILE A 179 5.46 9.54 19.78
N LYS A 180 4.40 10.04 20.41
CA LYS A 180 3.29 9.18 20.81
C LYS A 180 2.35 9.05 19.63
N GLY A 181 2.30 7.86 19.02
CA GLY A 181 1.37 7.52 17.96
C GLY A 181 -0.06 7.37 18.48
N GLY A 182 -1.00 7.34 17.56
CA GLY A 182 -2.41 7.10 17.87
C GLY A 182 -3.18 6.86 16.58
N ILE A 183 -3.47 5.60 16.29
CA ILE A 183 -4.13 5.20 15.03
C ILE A 183 -5.43 5.98 14.84
N ASN A 184 -6.36 5.93 15.81
CA ASN A 184 -7.65 6.60 15.69
C ASN A 184 -7.52 8.12 15.56
N LYS A 185 -6.58 8.73 16.32
CA LYS A 185 -6.30 10.16 16.23
C LYS A 185 -5.81 10.54 14.84
N GLY A 186 -4.84 9.78 14.30
CA GLY A 186 -4.28 10.10 12.99
C GLY A 186 -5.30 9.95 11.87
N PHE A 187 -6.17 8.93 11.91
CA PHE A 187 -7.28 8.83 10.97
C PHE A 187 -8.25 10.01 11.08
N SER A 188 -8.64 10.41 12.30
CA SER A 188 -9.50 11.59 12.50
C SER A 188 -8.88 12.85 11.89
N GLU A 189 -7.57 13.08 12.11
CA GLU A 189 -6.86 14.22 11.54
C GLU A 189 -6.87 14.19 9.99
N LEU A 190 -6.69 13.03 9.37
CA LEU A 190 -6.73 12.87 7.91
C LEU A 190 -8.14 13.06 7.34
N TYR A 191 -9.18 12.54 7.99
CA TYR A 191 -10.57 12.77 7.58
C TYR A 191 -11.00 14.23 7.75
N ASP A 192 -10.50 14.96 8.76
CA ASP A 192 -10.70 16.40 8.88
C ASP A 192 -10.13 17.13 7.66
N VAL A 193 -8.92 16.74 7.21
CA VAL A 193 -8.30 17.34 6.01
C VAL A 193 -9.11 17.02 4.76
N LEU A 194 -9.57 15.78 4.60
CA LEU A 194 -10.40 15.38 3.46
C LEU A 194 -11.68 16.22 3.41
N THR A 195 -12.41 16.26 4.52
CA THR A 195 -13.64 17.05 4.62
C THR A 195 -13.42 18.54 4.34
N TYR A 196 -12.33 19.10 4.87
CA TYR A 196 -11.98 20.49 4.63
C TYR A 196 -11.66 20.76 3.16
N SER A 197 -10.90 19.88 2.54
CA SER A 197 -10.50 20.03 1.13
C SER A 197 -11.64 19.76 0.14
N GLU A 198 -12.62 18.92 0.49
CA GLU A 198 -13.83 18.71 -0.29
C GLU A 198 -14.75 19.97 -0.27
N ASN A 199 -14.70 20.80 0.79
CA ASN A 199 -15.55 21.95 0.98
C ASN A 199 -14.88 23.31 0.72
N THR A 200 -13.57 23.32 0.39
CA THR A 200 -12.79 24.55 0.22
C THR A 200 -12.02 24.50 -1.10
N VAL A 201 -12.45 25.25 -2.10
CA VAL A 201 -11.88 25.26 -3.47
C VAL A 201 -10.36 25.47 -3.46
N GLU A 202 -9.85 26.29 -2.54
CA GLU A 202 -8.41 26.53 -2.40
C GLU A 202 -7.61 25.28 -1.99
N TYR A 203 -8.25 24.31 -1.32
CA TYR A 203 -7.62 23.08 -0.82
C TYR A 203 -8.00 21.82 -1.59
N GLU A 204 -8.90 21.91 -2.57
CA GLU A 204 -9.35 20.80 -3.41
C GLU A 204 -8.18 20.03 -4.07
N ILE A 205 -7.09 20.72 -4.42
CA ILE A 205 -5.90 20.11 -5.01
C ILE A 205 -5.27 19.00 -4.16
N TYR A 206 -5.51 19.00 -2.84
CA TYR A 206 -4.97 18.01 -1.91
C TYR A 206 -5.83 16.75 -1.76
N ASN A 207 -7.06 16.73 -2.32
CA ASN A 207 -7.97 15.59 -2.23
C ASN A 207 -7.33 14.28 -2.68
N SER A 208 -6.66 14.29 -3.84
CA SER A 208 -6.01 13.09 -4.39
C SER A 208 -4.94 12.51 -3.45
N GLU A 209 -4.11 13.37 -2.86
CA GLU A 209 -3.09 12.93 -1.91
C GLU A 209 -3.71 12.38 -0.63
N VAL A 210 -4.72 13.05 -0.08
CA VAL A 210 -5.37 12.62 1.17
C VAL A 210 -6.13 11.30 0.96
N LEU A 211 -6.82 11.13 -0.16
CA LEU A 211 -7.47 9.87 -0.52
C LEU A 211 -6.45 8.74 -0.70
N PHE A 212 -5.30 9.02 -1.32
CA PHE A 212 -4.21 8.05 -1.43
C PHE A 212 -3.69 7.63 -0.04
N LEU A 213 -3.42 8.60 0.85
CA LEU A 213 -2.94 8.33 2.21
C LEU A 213 -3.96 7.52 3.02
N LEU A 214 -5.22 7.93 3.04
CA LEU A 214 -6.30 7.23 3.73
C LEU A 214 -6.45 5.80 3.21
N SER A 215 -6.48 5.61 1.89
CA SER A 215 -6.60 4.28 1.28
C SER A 215 -5.45 3.38 1.66
N PHE A 216 -4.21 3.89 1.58
CA PHE A 216 -3.03 3.13 1.98
C PHE A 216 -3.08 2.71 3.45
N LEU A 217 -3.45 3.63 4.35
CA LEU A 217 -3.51 3.37 5.78
C LEU A 217 -4.66 2.42 6.16
N GLU A 218 -5.87 2.60 5.59
CA GLU A 218 -7.02 1.71 5.86
C GLU A 218 -6.71 0.26 5.44
N MET A 219 -6.15 0.08 4.24
CA MET A 219 -5.82 -1.26 3.74
C MET A 219 -4.77 -2.00 4.58
N ASN A 220 -3.82 -1.28 5.18
CA ASN A 220 -2.66 -1.88 5.83
C ASN A 220 -2.74 -1.87 7.36
N MET A 221 -3.45 -0.90 7.97
CA MET A 221 -3.42 -0.66 9.43
C MET A 221 -4.72 -1.03 10.13
N LYS A 222 -5.88 -0.74 9.53
CA LYS A 222 -7.19 -1.02 10.15
C LYS A 222 -7.82 -2.31 9.69
N ASN A 223 -7.65 -2.64 8.40
CA ASN A 223 -8.27 -3.81 7.78
C ASN A 223 -9.81 -3.83 7.83
N ASP A 224 -10.44 -2.66 7.84
CA ASP A 224 -11.89 -2.51 7.87
C ASP A 224 -12.45 -2.44 6.44
N LYS A 225 -13.28 -3.44 6.10
CA LYS A 225 -13.87 -3.54 4.76
C LYS A 225 -14.89 -2.45 4.46
N GLU A 226 -15.60 -1.98 5.46
CA GLU A 226 -16.60 -0.93 5.28
C GLU A 226 -15.95 0.42 4.99
N SER A 227 -14.93 0.79 5.76
CA SER A 227 -14.11 1.96 5.46
C SER A 227 -13.48 1.86 4.06
N CYS A 228 -13.05 0.67 3.64
CA CYS A 228 -12.54 0.45 2.29
C CYS A 228 -13.60 0.70 1.20
N ARG A 229 -14.87 0.29 1.41
CA ARG A 229 -15.97 0.57 0.47
C ARG A 229 -16.24 2.06 0.35
N ILE A 230 -16.35 2.76 1.48
CA ILE A 230 -16.59 4.21 1.52
C ILE A 230 -15.49 4.96 0.76
N LEU A 231 -14.23 4.60 0.98
CA LEU A 231 -13.11 5.22 0.25
C LEU A 231 -13.14 4.89 -1.24
N LEU A 232 -13.47 3.64 -1.59
CA LEU A 232 -13.60 3.23 -2.99
C LEU A 232 -14.65 4.06 -3.73
N GLU A 233 -15.85 4.23 -3.15
CA GLU A 233 -16.92 5.05 -3.71
C GLU A 233 -16.50 6.52 -3.93
N LYS A 234 -15.77 7.10 -2.95
CA LYS A 234 -15.24 8.47 -3.10
C LYS A 234 -14.23 8.57 -4.24
N ILE A 235 -13.36 7.58 -4.41
CA ILE A 235 -12.32 7.58 -5.44
C ILE A 235 -12.91 7.35 -6.83
N GLU A 236 -13.88 6.47 -7.01
CA GLU A 236 -14.46 6.12 -8.30
C GLU A 236 -15.00 7.32 -9.08
N ASN A 237 -15.50 8.32 -8.36
CA ASN A 237 -16.02 9.54 -8.97
C ASN A 237 -14.93 10.47 -9.55
N CYS A 238 -13.65 10.24 -9.27
CA CYS A 238 -12.57 11.16 -9.61
C CYS A 238 -11.27 10.50 -10.17
N CYS A 239 -11.22 9.15 -10.32
CA CYS A 239 -9.92 8.48 -10.46
C CYS A 239 -9.46 8.15 -11.87
N LEU A 240 -10.27 8.19 -12.90
CA LEU A 240 -9.95 7.61 -14.22
C LEU A 240 -8.65 8.14 -14.87
N ASN A 241 -8.25 9.36 -14.55
CA ASN A 241 -7.05 10.02 -15.08
C ASN A 241 -5.87 10.06 -14.09
N ASN A 242 -6.05 9.50 -12.88
CA ASN A 242 -5.08 9.57 -11.79
C ASN A 242 -4.61 8.18 -11.40
N ASN A 243 -3.43 7.77 -11.89
CA ASN A 243 -2.90 6.43 -11.63
C ASN A 243 -2.59 6.12 -10.16
N LEU A 244 -2.38 7.13 -9.30
CA LEU A 244 -2.30 6.92 -7.85
C LEU A 244 -3.66 6.51 -7.28
N LEU A 245 -4.73 7.15 -7.71
CA LEU A 245 -6.09 6.81 -7.29
C LEU A 245 -6.59 5.51 -7.94
N VAL A 246 -6.22 5.24 -9.19
CA VAL A 246 -6.44 3.93 -9.83
C VAL A 246 -5.81 2.80 -9.00
N PHE A 247 -4.57 2.99 -8.53
CA PHE A 247 -3.93 2.04 -7.63
C PHE A 247 -4.73 1.84 -6.33
N CYS A 248 -5.18 2.93 -5.71
CA CYS A 248 -6.00 2.86 -4.49
C CYS A 248 -7.31 2.11 -4.75
N ALA A 249 -8.04 2.48 -5.80
CA ALA A 249 -9.31 1.87 -6.15
C ALA A 249 -9.16 0.36 -6.44
N ALA A 250 -8.17 -0.03 -7.22
CA ALA A 250 -7.88 -1.44 -7.52
C ALA A 250 -7.54 -2.24 -6.24
N ARG A 251 -6.71 -1.69 -5.36
CA ARG A 251 -6.32 -2.33 -4.10
C ARG A 251 -7.49 -2.42 -3.11
N LEU A 252 -8.30 -1.36 -2.98
CA LEU A 252 -9.50 -1.35 -2.14
C LEU A 252 -10.51 -2.37 -2.64
N SER A 253 -10.75 -2.44 -3.95
CA SER A 253 -11.63 -3.40 -4.60
C SER A 253 -11.18 -4.85 -4.32
N ASN A 254 -9.88 -5.15 -4.46
CA ASN A 254 -9.33 -6.45 -4.07
C ASN A 254 -9.53 -6.75 -2.58
N LYS A 255 -9.35 -5.76 -1.71
CA LYS A 255 -9.50 -5.93 -0.26
C LYS A 255 -10.92 -6.30 0.16
N ILE A 256 -11.93 -5.76 -0.51
CA ILE A 256 -13.33 -6.12 -0.26
C ILE A 256 -13.74 -7.46 -0.94
N GLY A 257 -12.92 -7.98 -1.85
CA GLY A 257 -13.13 -9.25 -2.56
C GLY A 257 -13.87 -9.11 -3.89
N ASP A 258 -13.80 -7.94 -4.53
CA ASP A 258 -14.43 -7.69 -5.84
C ASP A 258 -13.36 -7.59 -6.95
N ASN A 259 -12.95 -8.76 -7.44
CA ASN A 259 -11.95 -8.84 -8.50
C ASN A 259 -12.48 -8.34 -9.86
N ASN A 260 -13.78 -8.51 -10.15
CA ASN A 260 -14.37 -7.99 -11.38
C ASN A 260 -14.26 -6.47 -11.43
N LYS A 261 -14.53 -5.80 -10.33
CA LYS A 261 -14.38 -4.36 -10.19
C LYS A 261 -12.90 -3.95 -10.34
N THR A 262 -11.98 -4.72 -9.75
CA THR A 262 -10.53 -4.49 -9.92
C THR A 262 -10.11 -4.54 -11.38
N ILE A 263 -10.54 -5.57 -12.11
CA ILE A 263 -10.27 -5.72 -13.55
C ILE A 263 -10.83 -4.52 -14.32
N ASN A 264 -12.10 -4.18 -14.08
CA ASN A 264 -12.76 -3.06 -14.76
C ASN A 264 -12.04 -1.72 -14.53
N ILE A 265 -11.62 -1.44 -13.30
CA ILE A 265 -10.85 -0.22 -12.96
C ILE A 265 -9.52 -0.19 -13.72
N LEU A 266 -8.79 -1.33 -13.76
CA LEU A 266 -7.48 -1.42 -14.39
C LEU A 266 -7.56 -1.41 -15.92
N GLU A 267 -8.61 -1.95 -16.55
CA GLU A 267 -8.85 -1.91 -17.99
C GLU A 267 -9.26 -0.53 -18.49
N ASN A 268 -10.12 0.15 -17.75
CA ASN A 268 -10.65 1.46 -18.15
C ASN A 268 -9.77 2.64 -17.69
N ARG A 269 -8.60 2.39 -17.08
CA ARG A 269 -7.67 3.46 -16.70
C ARG A 269 -7.18 4.20 -17.95
N THR A 270 -7.19 5.53 -17.87
CA THR A 270 -6.58 6.36 -18.90
C THR A 270 -5.07 6.43 -18.68
N PHE A 271 -4.30 6.12 -19.71
CA PHE A 271 -2.86 6.25 -19.72
C PHE A 271 -2.43 7.28 -20.77
N TYR A 272 -1.87 8.39 -20.31
CA TYR A 272 -1.26 9.37 -21.21
C TYR A 272 0.24 9.06 -21.34
N LYS A 273 0.79 9.17 -22.57
CA LYS A 273 2.21 8.89 -22.86
C LYS A 273 3.20 9.73 -22.04
N THR A 274 2.76 10.88 -21.54
CA THR A 274 3.55 11.81 -20.71
C THR A 274 3.58 11.40 -19.24
N GLN A 275 2.66 10.52 -18.80
CA GLN A 275 2.62 10.09 -17.41
C GLN A 275 3.71 9.05 -17.11
N TYR A 276 4.28 9.16 -15.91
CA TYR A 276 5.20 8.16 -15.39
C TYR A 276 4.49 6.83 -15.19
N HIS A 277 5.07 5.76 -15.72
CA HIS A 277 4.44 4.44 -15.69
C HIS A 277 4.44 3.86 -14.28
N PHE A 278 3.26 3.51 -13.78
CA PHE A 278 3.10 2.87 -12.49
C PHE A 278 3.08 1.34 -12.68
N TYR A 279 4.27 0.75 -12.80
CA TYR A 279 4.48 -0.67 -13.15
C TYR A 279 3.72 -1.64 -12.26
N TYR A 280 3.53 -1.33 -10.98
CA TYR A 280 2.79 -2.20 -10.06
C TYR A 280 1.33 -2.40 -10.47
N LEU A 281 0.73 -1.50 -11.26
CA LEU A 281 -0.60 -1.70 -11.83
C LEU A 281 -0.64 -2.87 -12.83
N ASP A 282 0.46 -3.13 -13.54
CA ASP A 282 0.57 -4.30 -14.42
C ASP A 282 0.61 -5.60 -13.61
N TYR A 283 1.35 -5.61 -12.47
CA TYR A 283 1.34 -6.74 -11.54
C TYR A 283 -0.05 -6.99 -10.94
N LEU A 284 -0.76 -5.94 -10.50
CA LEU A 284 -2.12 -6.07 -9.96
C LEU A 284 -3.10 -6.62 -11.01
N TYR A 285 -2.99 -6.15 -12.23
CA TYR A 285 -3.83 -6.65 -13.33
C TYR A 285 -3.53 -8.12 -13.64
N ALA A 286 -2.24 -8.50 -13.71
CA ALA A 286 -1.83 -9.88 -13.88
C ALA A 286 -2.38 -10.79 -12.77
N MET A 287 -2.32 -10.36 -11.51
CA MET A 287 -2.90 -11.08 -10.38
C MET A 287 -4.42 -11.25 -10.53
N SER A 288 -5.11 -10.19 -10.93
CA SER A 288 -6.56 -10.22 -11.11
C SER A 288 -6.98 -11.16 -12.25
N LYS A 289 -6.23 -11.18 -13.35
CA LYS A 289 -6.44 -12.11 -14.48
C LYS A 289 -6.08 -13.56 -14.11
N LEU A 290 -5.07 -13.77 -13.29
CA LEU A 290 -4.75 -15.10 -12.77
C LEU A 290 -5.89 -15.64 -11.90
N ASN A 291 -6.51 -14.80 -11.08
CA ASN A 291 -7.63 -15.16 -10.23
C ASN A 291 -8.93 -15.48 -11.00
N THR A 292 -9.05 -15.06 -12.27
CA THR A 292 -10.12 -15.49 -13.21
C THR A 292 -9.73 -16.68 -14.05
N LEU A 293 -8.50 -17.19 -13.89
CA LEU A 293 -7.89 -18.23 -14.72
C LEU A 293 -7.68 -17.81 -16.19
N GLU A 294 -7.63 -16.52 -16.50
CA GLU A 294 -7.23 -15.96 -17.79
C GLU A 294 -5.70 -15.98 -17.90
N LEU A 295 -5.15 -17.20 -18.08
CA LEU A 295 -3.72 -17.50 -17.89
C LEU A 295 -2.80 -16.75 -18.85
N ASN A 296 -3.21 -16.56 -20.12
CA ASN A 296 -2.38 -15.88 -21.11
C ASN A 296 -2.24 -14.40 -20.81
N ASP A 297 -3.34 -13.72 -20.49
CA ASP A 297 -3.33 -12.31 -20.13
C ASP A 297 -2.50 -12.09 -18.85
N ALA A 298 -2.70 -12.96 -17.84
CA ALA A 298 -1.91 -12.91 -16.62
C ALA A 298 -0.40 -13.05 -16.90
N LYS A 299 -0.02 -14.02 -17.76
CA LYS A 299 1.38 -14.27 -18.16
C LYS A 299 2.00 -13.03 -18.81
N ASP A 300 1.31 -12.44 -19.79
CA ASP A 300 1.81 -11.30 -20.55
C ASP A 300 2.06 -10.08 -19.66
N TYR A 301 1.15 -9.80 -18.72
CA TYR A 301 1.30 -8.68 -17.81
C TYR A 301 2.36 -8.92 -16.72
N PHE A 302 2.54 -10.14 -16.19
CA PHE A 302 3.67 -10.45 -15.33
C PHE A 302 5.01 -10.28 -16.04
N LEU A 303 5.15 -10.77 -17.27
CA LEU A 303 6.36 -10.60 -18.07
C LEU A 303 6.64 -9.13 -18.38
N ARG A 304 5.59 -8.35 -18.70
CA ARG A 304 5.70 -6.90 -18.89
C ARG A 304 6.18 -6.20 -17.63
N PHE A 305 5.60 -6.53 -16.49
CA PHE A 305 6.03 -6.00 -15.18
C PHE A 305 7.52 -6.28 -14.92
N ILE A 306 7.95 -7.54 -15.01
CA ILE A 306 9.34 -7.94 -14.77
C ILE A 306 10.31 -7.23 -15.72
N LYS A 307 9.94 -7.08 -16.99
CA LYS A 307 10.78 -6.45 -18.01
C LYS A 307 11.00 -4.95 -17.78
N LEU A 308 9.99 -4.24 -17.32
CA LEU A 308 9.98 -2.78 -17.28
C LEU A 308 10.31 -2.21 -15.90
N PHE A 309 9.96 -2.93 -14.83
CA PHE A 309 10.17 -2.47 -13.46
C PHE A 309 11.65 -2.56 -13.07
N LYS A 310 12.16 -1.50 -12.42
CA LYS A 310 13.57 -1.39 -12.01
C LYS A 310 13.81 -1.75 -10.53
N GLY A 311 12.73 -1.89 -9.77
CA GLY A 311 12.76 -2.27 -8.37
C GLY A 311 12.98 -3.76 -8.14
N LYS A 312 12.92 -4.16 -6.88
CA LYS A 312 13.18 -5.54 -6.43
C LYS A 312 11.94 -6.22 -5.84
N ASN A 313 10.94 -5.45 -5.41
CA ASN A 313 9.73 -5.99 -4.79
C ASN A 313 8.79 -6.59 -5.85
N TYR A 314 8.07 -7.63 -5.46
CA TYR A 314 7.14 -8.42 -6.31
C TYR A 314 7.81 -9.19 -7.45
N ILE A 315 9.15 -9.16 -7.58
CA ILE A 315 9.85 -9.88 -8.65
C ILE A 315 9.84 -11.39 -8.41
N LYS A 316 10.17 -11.84 -7.19
CA LYS A 316 10.08 -13.26 -6.83
C LYS A 316 8.64 -13.76 -6.96
N SER A 317 7.70 -12.98 -6.46
CA SER A 317 6.28 -13.28 -6.56
C SER A 317 5.81 -13.38 -8.01
N ALA A 318 6.21 -12.47 -8.90
CA ALA A 318 5.84 -12.51 -10.30
C ALA A 318 6.37 -13.78 -11.00
N TYR A 319 7.63 -14.15 -10.78
CA TYR A 319 8.19 -15.41 -11.32
C TYR A 319 7.48 -16.64 -10.74
N HIS A 320 7.18 -16.65 -9.44
CA HIS A 320 6.42 -17.74 -8.84
C HIS A 320 5.00 -17.83 -9.45
N LYS A 321 4.30 -16.71 -9.70
CA LYS A 321 2.99 -16.75 -10.37
C LYS A 321 3.10 -17.25 -11.81
N LEU A 322 4.18 -16.91 -12.54
CA LEU A 322 4.47 -17.49 -13.86
C LEU A 322 4.69 -19.00 -13.78
N SER A 323 5.36 -19.52 -12.75
CA SER A 323 5.50 -20.96 -12.56
C SER A 323 4.15 -21.65 -12.31
N LEU A 324 3.26 -21.03 -11.50
CA LEU A 324 1.90 -21.55 -11.30
C LEU A 324 1.08 -21.56 -12.61
N ILE A 325 1.21 -20.53 -13.44
CA ILE A 325 0.58 -20.47 -14.77
C ILE A 325 1.08 -21.62 -15.64
N SER A 326 2.40 -21.85 -15.68
CA SER A 326 3.00 -22.95 -16.45
C SER A 326 2.52 -24.32 -15.96
N PHE A 327 2.41 -24.50 -14.64
CA PHE A 327 1.81 -25.71 -14.05
C PHE A 327 0.36 -25.91 -14.50
N LEU A 328 -0.47 -24.86 -14.49
CA LEU A 328 -1.87 -24.92 -14.93
C LEU A 328 -1.99 -25.21 -16.44
N GLN A 329 -0.97 -24.91 -17.23
CA GLN A 329 -0.85 -25.22 -18.65
C GLN A 329 -0.20 -26.57 -18.93
N ASN A 330 0.19 -27.35 -17.90
CA ASN A 330 0.94 -28.60 -17.98
C ASN A 330 2.34 -28.48 -18.61
N ASP A 331 2.95 -27.29 -18.55
CA ASP A 331 4.30 -27.02 -19.02
C ASP A 331 5.28 -27.04 -17.83
N PHE A 332 5.73 -28.23 -17.47
CA PHE A 332 6.57 -28.45 -16.28
C PHE A 332 8.01 -27.95 -16.45
N ASP A 333 8.53 -27.93 -17.67
CA ASP A 333 9.87 -27.41 -17.94
C ASP A 333 9.92 -25.89 -17.72
N THR A 334 8.95 -25.18 -18.27
CA THR A 334 8.80 -23.74 -18.07
C THR A 334 8.46 -23.42 -16.60
N MET A 335 7.68 -24.26 -15.93
CA MET A 335 7.40 -24.12 -14.49
C MET A 335 8.69 -24.13 -13.68
N ASN A 336 9.54 -25.14 -13.87
CA ASN A 336 10.81 -25.29 -13.17
C ASN A 336 11.74 -24.11 -13.45
N HIS A 337 11.82 -23.67 -14.72
CA HIS A 337 12.60 -22.50 -15.08
C HIS A 337 12.16 -21.22 -14.34
N TYR A 338 10.85 -20.96 -14.25
CA TYR A 338 10.37 -19.80 -13.51
C TYR A 338 10.57 -19.93 -11.98
N GLN A 339 10.54 -21.14 -11.42
CA GLN A 339 10.91 -21.37 -10.03
C GLN A 339 12.37 -21.02 -9.76
N GLU A 340 13.31 -21.43 -10.62
CA GLU A 340 14.72 -21.04 -10.54
C GLU A 340 14.88 -19.51 -10.61
N LEU A 341 14.18 -18.85 -11.55
CA LEU A 341 14.22 -17.39 -11.66
C LEU A 341 13.64 -16.69 -10.41
N ALA A 342 12.64 -17.25 -9.75
CA ALA A 342 12.11 -16.72 -8.50
C ALA A 342 13.13 -16.78 -7.36
N LEU A 343 14.01 -17.79 -7.33
CA LEU A 343 15.05 -17.90 -6.30
C LEU A 343 16.17 -16.87 -6.48
N VAL A 344 16.58 -16.60 -7.72
CA VAL A 344 17.77 -15.78 -7.99
C VAL A 344 17.48 -14.31 -8.24
N ASN A 345 16.24 -13.92 -8.52
CA ASN A 345 15.85 -12.53 -8.80
C ASN A 345 15.01 -11.94 -7.67
N GLY A 346 15.04 -10.59 -7.51
CA GLY A 346 14.26 -9.89 -6.49
C GLY A 346 14.92 -9.92 -5.10
N GLU A 347 14.18 -9.44 -4.08
CA GLU A 347 14.64 -9.39 -2.68
C GLU A 347 13.49 -9.79 -1.73
N LEU A 348 13.84 -10.22 -0.51
CA LEU A 348 12.88 -10.65 0.54
C LEU A 348 12.44 -9.48 1.44
N LEU A 349 11.95 -8.41 0.84
CA LEU A 349 11.48 -7.23 1.59
C LEU A 349 10.02 -7.34 1.99
N ILE A 350 9.20 -7.80 1.07
CA ILE A 350 7.75 -7.91 1.23
C ILE A 350 7.32 -9.36 1.42
N ASP A 351 6.15 -9.56 1.99
CA ASP A 351 5.68 -10.90 2.34
C ASP A 351 5.33 -11.74 1.12
N GLU A 352 4.88 -11.14 0.01
CA GLU A 352 4.63 -11.83 -1.25
C GLU A 352 5.90 -12.47 -1.84
N ASP A 353 7.05 -11.78 -1.75
CA ASP A 353 8.33 -12.32 -2.22
C ASP A 353 8.89 -13.38 -1.27
N LYS A 354 8.75 -13.19 0.05
CA LYS A 354 9.11 -14.20 1.05
C LYS A 354 8.31 -15.49 0.86
N GLN A 355 7.00 -15.34 0.62
CA GLN A 355 6.11 -16.47 0.34
C GLN A 355 6.54 -17.19 -0.93
N ALA A 356 6.77 -16.46 -2.01
CA ALA A 356 7.16 -17.03 -3.29
C ALA A 356 8.44 -17.88 -3.17
N GLU A 357 9.46 -17.34 -2.48
CA GLU A 357 10.71 -18.09 -2.23
C GLU A 357 10.45 -19.31 -1.36
N ASN A 358 9.67 -19.19 -0.31
CA ASN A 358 9.39 -20.27 0.61
C ASN A 358 8.59 -21.41 -0.06
N ASP A 359 7.60 -21.07 -0.90
CA ASP A 359 6.81 -22.05 -1.65
C ASP A 359 7.69 -22.86 -2.62
N VAL A 360 8.67 -22.22 -3.25
CA VAL A 360 9.63 -22.90 -4.16
C VAL A 360 10.64 -23.75 -3.37
N LEU A 361 11.27 -23.20 -2.32
CA LEU A 361 12.29 -23.91 -1.54
C LEU A 361 11.74 -25.18 -0.86
N ASN A 362 10.50 -25.11 -0.37
CA ASN A 362 9.86 -26.24 0.30
C ASN A 362 9.18 -27.20 -0.68
N SER A 363 9.29 -26.96 -1.99
CA SER A 363 8.70 -27.81 -3.04
C SER A 363 7.24 -28.18 -2.73
N ILE A 364 6.43 -27.18 -2.33
CA ILE A 364 5.05 -27.41 -1.90
C ILE A 364 4.28 -28.13 -3.02
N PRO A 365 3.71 -29.31 -2.73
CA PRO A 365 3.01 -30.08 -3.75
C PRO A 365 1.85 -29.30 -4.35
N LEU A 366 1.68 -29.38 -5.66
CA LEU A 366 0.58 -28.72 -6.38
C LEU A 366 -0.39 -29.77 -6.93
N ASN A 367 -1.67 -29.52 -6.71
CA ASN A 367 -2.77 -30.22 -7.38
C ASN A 367 -3.52 -29.23 -8.27
N LEU A 368 -3.83 -29.63 -9.49
CA LEU A 368 -4.42 -28.76 -10.51
C LEU A 368 -5.75 -28.13 -10.06
N GLN A 369 -6.65 -28.96 -9.51
CA GLN A 369 -7.99 -28.50 -9.11
C GLN A 369 -7.95 -27.70 -7.81
N LEU A 370 -7.09 -28.09 -6.84
CA LEU A 370 -6.90 -27.34 -5.61
C LEU A 370 -6.32 -25.95 -5.90
N LEU A 371 -5.34 -25.85 -6.81
CA LEU A 371 -4.77 -24.57 -7.23
C LEU A 371 -5.81 -23.69 -7.93
N LYS A 372 -6.60 -24.24 -8.87
CA LYS A 372 -7.70 -23.49 -9.52
C LYS A 372 -8.70 -22.96 -8.49
N SER A 373 -9.13 -23.81 -7.54
CA SER A 373 -10.06 -23.38 -6.48
C SER A 373 -9.48 -22.30 -5.61
N ARG A 374 -8.17 -22.37 -5.28
CA ARG A 374 -7.47 -21.33 -4.53
C ARG A 374 -7.51 -19.99 -5.26
N LEU A 375 -7.13 -19.97 -6.54
CA LEU A 375 -7.09 -18.75 -7.35
C LEU A 375 -8.48 -18.12 -7.48
N LEU A 376 -9.50 -18.93 -7.79
CA LEU A 376 -10.89 -18.47 -7.85
C LEU A 376 -11.38 -17.92 -6.50
N PHE A 377 -11.04 -18.60 -5.39
CA PHE A 377 -11.37 -18.12 -4.05
C PHE A 377 -10.71 -16.78 -3.73
N ASP A 378 -9.43 -16.62 -4.06
CA ASP A 378 -8.66 -15.39 -3.84
C ASP A 378 -9.21 -14.22 -4.67
N GLY A 379 -9.82 -14.49 -5.83
CA GLY A 379 -10.55 -13.54 -6.64
C GLY A 379 -11.98 -13.23 -6.17
N GLY A 380 -12.49 -13.91 -5.14
CA GLY A 380 -13.87 -13.74 -4.68
C GLY A 380 -14.91 -14.56 -5.47
N TYR A 381 -14.49 -15.44 -6.35
CA TYR A 381 -15.36 -16.31 -7.18
C TYR A 381 -15.75 -17.59 -6.42
N TYR A 382 -16.38 -17.45 -5.25
CA TYR A 382 -16.61 -18.54 -4.30
C TYR A 382 -17.44 -19.68 -4.87
N LYS A 383 -18.48 -19.39 -5.68
CA LYS A 383 -19.32 -20.43 -6.32
C LYS A 383 -18.51 -21.24 -7.33
N PHE A 384 -17.73 -20.58 -8.19
CA PHE A 384 -16.86 -21.28 -9.16
C PHE A 384 -15.74 -22.05 -8.46
N ALA A 385 -15.20 -21.54 -7.35
CA ALA A 385 -14.25 -22.26 -6.54
C ALA A 385 -14.83 -23.54 -5.95
N LEU A 386 -16.10 -23.50 -5.48
CA LEU A 386 -16.82 -24.66 -4.98
C LEU A 386 -17.10 -25.69 -6.08
N GLU A 387 -17.60 -25.24 -7.22
CA GLU A 387 -17.85 -26.11 -8.41
C GLU A 387 -16.58 -26.83 -8.80
N ASN A 388 -15.44 -26.14 -8.84
CA ASN A 388 -14.15 -26.74 -9.18
C ASN A 388 -13.69 -27.76 -8.11
N LEU A 389 -13.90 -27.50 -6.81
CA LEU A 389 -13.61 -28.49 -5.74
C LEU A 389 -14.49 -29.73 -5.85
N ASN A 390 -15.76 -29.56 -6.18
CA ASN A 390 -16.70 -30.68 -6.33
C ASN A 390 -16.35 -31.63 -7.48
N ASN A 391 -15.53 -31.15 -8.43
CA ASN A 391 -15.02 -31.98 -9.54
C ASN A 391 -13.82 -32.85 -9.11
N ILE A 392 -13.31 -32.69 -7.87
CA ILE A 392 -12.21 -33.52 -7.37
C ILE A 392 -12.75 -34.90 -6.97
N ILE A 393 -12.22 -35.93 -7.58
CA ILE A 393 -12.45 -37.30 -7.15
C ILE A 393 -11.56 -37.52 -5.91
N PHE A 394 -12.15 -37.63 -4.71
CA PHE A 394 -11.40 -37.68 -3.45
C PHE A 394 -10.33 -38.78 -3.44
N LYS A 395 -10.61 -39.91 -4.08
CA LYS A 395 -9.66 -41.03 -4.25
C LYS A 395 -8.33 -40.63 -4.89
N ASP A 396 -8.33 -39.58 -5.70
CA ASP A 396 -7.12 -39.09 -6.38
C ASP A 396 -6.21 -38.28 -5.45
N ILE A 397 -6.75 -37.76 -4.36
CA ILE A 397 -6.03 -36.92 -3.40
C ILE A 397 -5.81 -37.61 -2.05
N GLU A 398 -6.59 -38.66 -1.69
CA GLU A 398 -6.59 -39.28 -0.36
C GLU A 398 -5.22 -39.83 0.09
N LYS A 399 -4.35 -40.17 -0.86
CA LYS A 399 -2.98 -40.69 -0.57
C LYS A 399 -1.99 -39.59 -0.22
N ASN A 400 -2.29 -38.33 -0.49
CA ASN A 400 -1.46 -37.19 -0.15
C ASN A 400 -2.14 -36.38 0.95
N GLN A 401 -1.55 -36.40 2.14
CA GLN A 401 -2.10 -35.75 3.30
C GLN A 401 -2.24 -34.23 3.11
N ASP A 402 -1.26 -33.56 2.49
CA ASP A 402 -1.31 -32.13 2.24
C ASP A 402 -2.48 -31.75 1.30
N PHE A 403 -2.78 -32.58 0.30
CA PHE A 403 -3.94 -32.38 -0.57
C PHE A 403 -5.27 -32.58 0.17
N CYS A 404 -5.34 -33.56 1.08
CA CYS A 404 -6.53 -33.75 1.92
C CYS A 404 -6.76 -32.55 2.85
N LEU A 405 -5.69 -32.07 3.50
CA LEU A 405 -5.73 -30.90 4.36
C LEU A 405 -6.18 -29.65 3.57
N GLU A 406 -5.56 -29.42 2.41
CA GLU A 406 -5.94 -28.28 1.54
C GLU A 406 -7.39 -28.41 1.08
N TYR A 407 -7.86 -29.58 0.66
CA TYR A 407 -9.23 -29.80 0.20
C TYR A 407 -10.26 -29.40 1.26
N TYR A 408 -10.18 -29.98 2.46
CA TYR A 408 -11.13 -29.66 3.53
C TYR A 408 -11.00 -28.20 3.99
N TYR A 409 -9.78 -27.68 4.07
CA TYR A 409 -9.55 -26.28 4.39
C TYR A 409 -10.19 -25.34 3.35
N ARG A 410 -9.97 -25.57 2.04
CA ARG A 410 -10.59 -24.77 0.98
C ARG A 410 -12.12 -24.88 1.00
N LEU A 411 -12.64 -26.07 1.17
CA LEU A 411 -14.09 -26.29 1.30
C LEU A 411 -14.67 -25.49 2.47
N ALA A 412 -14.04 -25.58 3.66
CA ALA A 412 -14.45 -24.81 4.83
C ALA A 412 -14.39 -23.29 4.60
N ARG A 413 -13.32 -22.79 3.97
CA ARG A 413 -13.17 -21.37 3.65
C ARG A 413 -14.19 -20.86 2.63
N ILE A 414 -14.51 -21.67 1.63
CA ILE A 414 -15.55 -21.34 0.63
C ILE A 414 -16.91 -21.30 1.29
N SER A 415 -17.27 -22.36 2.06
CA SER A 415 -18.52 -22.44 2.82
C SER A 415 -18.67 -21.26 3.80
N GLN A 416 -17.58 -20.85 4.45
CA GLN A 416 -17.56 -19.64 5.31
C GLN A 416 -17.94 -18.37 4.54
N LYS A 417 -17.50 -18.24 3.29
CA LYS A 417 -17.82 -17.08 2.43
C LYS A 417 -19.22 -17.14 1.82
N LEU A 418 -19.77 -18.34 1.67
CA LEU A 418 -21.15 -18.58 1.23
C LEU A 418 -22.14 -18.59 2.39
N GLU A 419 -21.66 -18.43 3.65
CA GLU A 419 -22.45 -18.42 4.87
C GLU A 419 -23.20 -19.73 5.15
N ASP A 420 -22.60 -20.87 4.76
CA ASP A 420 -23.14 -22.17 5.01
C ASP A 420 -23.14 -22.53 6.52
N SER A 421 -24.08 -23.33 6.96
CA SER A 421 -24.23 -23.70 8.39
C SER A 421 -23.19 -24.72 8.89
N ASN A 422 -22.49 -25.43 8.01
CA ASN A 422 -21.56 -26.53 8.35
C ASN A 422 -20.08 -26.09 8.45
N VAL A 423 -19.81 -24.81 8.52
CA VAL A 423 -18.43 -24.25 8.48
C VAL A 423 -17.57 -24.82 9.60
N ILE A 424 -18.08 -24.86 10.84
CA ILE A 424 -17.31 -25.38 11.99
C ILE A 424 -16.99 -26.85 11.80
N GLU A 425 -17.94 -27.65 11.30
CA GLU A 425 -17.74 -29.07 11.01
C GLU A 425 -16.64 -29.28 9.98
N LEU A 426 -16.66 -28.51 8.90
CA LEU A 426 -15.64 -28.59 7.83
C LEU A 426 -14.24 -28.23 8.31
N PHE A 427 -14.07 -27.18 9.11
CA PHE A 427 -12.79 -26.88 9.72
C PHE A 427 -12.36 -27.95 10.73
N SER A 428 -13.33 -28.58 11.46
CA SER A 428 -13.01 -29.64 12.38
C SER A 428 -12.48 -30.88 11.65
N LYS A 429 -12.96 -31.18 10.44
CA LYS A 429 -12.38 -32.24 9.59
C LYS A 429 -10.90 -32.02 9.28
N VAL A 430 -10.46 -30.76 9.15
CA VAL A 430 -9.02 -30.47 9.00
C VAL A 430 -8.27 -30.82 10.29
N LEU A 431 -8.85 -30.49 11.46
CA LEU A 431 -8.23 -30.76 12.77
C LEU A 431 -8.19 -32.23 13.14
N ASP A 432 -9.06 -33.05 12.54
CA ASP A 432 -9.14 -34.52 12.77
C ASP A 432 -8.10 -35.28 11.92
N LEU A 433 -7.58 -34.67 10.88
CA LEU A 433 -6.47 -35.24 10.10
C LEU A 433 -5.14 -35.14 10.89
N LYS A 434 -4.19 -36.03 10.58
CA LYS A 434 -2.90 -36.00 11.26
C LYS A 434 -2.19 -34.64 11.04
N ASP A 435 -1.50 -34.15 12.08
CA ASP A 435 -0.73 -32.91 12.05
C ASP A 435 0.76 -33.22 11.79
N GLU A 436 1.07 -33.70 10.59
CA GLU A 436 2.43 -34.00 10.15
C GLU A 436 2.94 -33.00 9.11
N SER A 437 2.12 -31.98 8.79
CA SER A 437 2.43 -30.98 7.77
C SER A 437 2.98 -29.70 8.38
N SER A 438 4.02 -29.12 7.76
CA SER A 438 4.50 -27.77 8.09
C SER A 438 3.61 -26.65 7.52
N LEU A 439 2.49 -27.01 6.90
CA LEU A 439 1.55 -26.03 6.31
C LEU A 439 0.60 -25.50 7.39
N TYR A 440 0.07 -24.33 7.12
CA TYR A 440 -0.73 -23.53 8.08
C TYR A 440 -2.18 -24.03 8.28
N TYR A 441 -2.59 -25.14 7.67
CA TYR A 441 -4.01 -25.53 7.63
C TYR A 441 -4.60 -25.84 9.01
N HIS A 442 -3.89 -26.55 9.88
CA HIS A 442 -4.34 -26.83 11.25
C HIS A 442 -4.48 -25.57 12.11
N PRO A 443 -3.42 -24.77 12.31
CA PRO A 443 -3.52 -23.58 13.14
C PRO A 443 -4.50 -22.54 12.58
N MET A 444 -4.61 -22.41 11.25
CA MET A 444 -5.57 -21.52 10.64
C MET A 444 -7.01 -22.05 10.80
N SER A 445 -7.26 -23.35 10.70
CA SER A 445 -8.59 -23.92 10.94
C SER A 445 -9.03 -23.71 12.39
N ALA A 446 -8.14 -23.93 13.35
CA ALA A 446 -8.43 -23.63 14.75
C ALA A 446 -8.77 -22.13 14.94
N LEU A 447 -8.00 -21.21 14.33
CA LEU A 447 -8.29 -19.77 14.38
C LEU A 447 -9.68 -19.45 13.80
N GLN A 448 -10.02 -20.04 12.65
CA GLN A 448 -11.33 -19.80 12.00
C GLN A 448 -12.49 -20.34 12.81
N ILE A 449 -12.36 -21.52 13.43
CA ILE A 449 -13.40 -22.06 14.36
C ILE A 449 -13.58 -21.08 15.53
N GLY A 450 -12.49 -20.53 16.07
CA GLY A 450 -12.56 -19.51 17.11
C GLY A 450 -13.39 -18.30 16.66
N PHE A 451 -13.16 -17.79 15.45
CA PHE A 451 -13.94 -16.67 14.90
C PHE A 451 -15.41 -17.02 14.68
N GLU A 452 -15.73 -18.23 14.22
CA GLU A 452 -17.14 -18.65 14.05
C GLU A 452 -17.86 -18.74 15.40
N HIS A 453 -17.22 -19.29 16.45
CA HIS A 453 -17.81 -19.32 17.81
C HIS A 453 -17.99 -17.90 18.38
N GLU A 454 -17.02 -17.00 18.19
CA GLU A 454 -17.14 -15.60 18.61
C GLU A 454 -18.31 -14.91 17.90
N LYS A 455 -18.46 -15.13 16.59
CA LYS A 455 -19.54 -14.56 15.77
C LYS A 455 -20.95 -14.91 16.28
N ILE A 456 -21.11 -16.10 16.85
CA ILE A 456 -22.38 -16.58 17.42
C ILE A 456 -22.47 -16.37 18.95
N GLY A 457 -21.50 -15.66 19.56
CA GLY A 457 -21.51 -15.31 20.98
C GLY A 457 -21.02 -16.41 21.92
N GLU A 458 -20.48 -17.52 21.42
CA GLU A 458 -19.93 -18.62 22.23
C GLU A 458 -18.47 -18.34 22.63
N ASN A 459 -18.25 -17.29 23.40
CA ASN A 459 -16.93 -16.76 23.73
C ASN A 459 -16.02 -17.78 24.43
N ASP A 460 -16.58 -18.64 25.33
CA ASP A 460 -15.79 -19.67 26.03
C ASP A 460 -15.20 -20.69 25.03
N ARG A 461 -15.96 -21.09 24.03
CA ARG A 461 -15.48 -21.96 22.97
C ARG A 461 -14.47 -21.27 22.07
N ALA A 462 -14.72 -20.03 21.71
CA ALA A 462 -13.78 -19.23 20.94
C ALA A 462 -12.39 -19.15 21.60
N VAL A 463 -12.35 -18.90 22.91
CA VAL A 463 -11.10 -18.87 23.71
C VAL A 463 -10.34 -20.19 23.64
N ILE A 464 -11.03 -21.34 23.69
CA ILE A 464 -10.40 -22.67 23.57
C ILE A 464 -9.67 -22.80 22.23
N PHE A 465 -10.31 -22.43 21.13
CA PHE A 465 -9.74 -22.55 19.79
C PHE A 465 -8.63 -21.52 19.52
N TYR A 466 -8.71 -20.30 20.06
CA TYR A 466 -7.61 -19.34 19.99
C TYR A 466 -6.38 -19.83 20.76
N LYS A 467 -6.56 -20.42 21.95
CA LYS A 467 -5.45 -21.05 22.70
C LYS A 467 -4.88 -22.25 21.93
N LYS A 468 -5.72 -23.06 21.29
CA LYS A 468 -5.28 -24.16 20.40
C LYS A 468 -4.45 -23.62 19.24
N THR A 469 -4.85 -22.50 18.61
CA THR A 469 -4.04 -21.84 17.56
C THR A 469 -2.66 -21.46 18.07
N LEU A 470 -2.54 -20.93 19.29
CA LEU A 470 -1.27 -20.50 19.87
C LEU A 470 -0.36 -21.68 20.24
N SER A 471 -0.90 -22.89 20.44
CA SER A 471 -0.10 -24.08 20.78
C SER A 471 0.65 -24.69 19.60
N TYR A 472 0.26 -24.38 18.36
CA TYR A 472 0.97 -24.84 17.16
C TYR A 472 2.29 -24.07 16.97
N SER A 473 3.30 -24.68 16.35
CA SER A 473 4.60 -24.05 16.03
C SER A 473 5.24 -24.70 14.81
N GLY A 474 6.18 -23.98 14.16
CA GLY A 474 6.95 -24.51 13.05
C GLY A 474 6.20 -24.55 11.71
N PHE A 475 5.20 -23.71 11.50
CA PHE A 475 4.38 -23.68 10.30
C PHE A 475 4.49 -22.34 9.55
N ASN A 476 4.10 -22.35 8.28
CA ASN A 476 4.10 -21.15 7.45
C ASN A 476 3.14 -20.08 7.99
N TYR A 477 3.55 -18.80 7.98
CA TYR A 477 2.77 -17.65 8.47
C TYR A 477 2.51 -17.63 9.99
N GLU A 478 3.27 -18.37 10.78
CA GLU A 478 3.09 -18.52 12.23
C GLU A 478 2.88 -17.20 12.96
N ASN A 479 3.75 -16.19 12.71
CA ASN A 479 3.68 -14.90 13.39
C ASN A 479 2.35 -14.17 13.14
N GLY A 480 1.86 -14.17 11.91
CA GLY A 480 0.60 -13.50 11.55
C GLY A 480 -0.61 -14.20 12.16
N ILE A 481 -0.65 -15.53 12.10
CA ILE A 481 -1.73 -16.34 12.65
C ILE A 481 -1.79 -16.24 14.17
N LYS A 482 -0.63 -16.36 14.85
CA LYS A 482 -0.54 -16.18 16.30
C LYS A 482 -0.90 -14.77 16.77
N LYS A 483 -0.48 -13.73 16.03
CA LYS A 483 -0.89 -12.36 16.31
C LYS A 483 -2.40 -12.18 16.24
N SER A 484 -3.04 -12.77 15.23
CA SER A 484 -4.51 -12.71 15.09
C SER A 484 -5.22 -13.42 16.24
N ALA A 485 -4.72 -14.60 16.67
CA ALA A 485 -5.27 -15.32 17.81
C ALA A 485 -5.11 -14.55 19.13
N LYS A 486 -3.95 -13.93 19.36
CA LYS A 486 -3.73 -13.07 20.55
C LYS A 486 -4.66 -11.88 20.57
N ALA A 487 -4.78 -11.15 19.46
CA ALA A 487 -5.70 -10.01 19.37
C ALA A 487 -7.17 -10.39 19.59
N ALA A 488 -7.57 -11.58 19.14
CA ALA A 488 -8.92 -12.11 19.41
C ALA A 488 -9.13 -12.48 20.88
N LEU A 489 -8.15 -13.09 21.52
CA LEU A 489 -8.17 -13.36 22.96
C LEU A 489 -8.27 -12.08 23.78
N ASP A 490 -7.44 -11.08 23.47
CA ASP A 490 -7.45 -9.81 24.19
C ASP A 490 -8.80 -9.09 24.08
N ARG A 491 -9.47 -9.20 22.92
CA ARG A 491 -10.81 -8.61 22.68
C ARG A 491 -11.90 -9.27 23.53
N ILE A 492 -11.81 -10.58 23.79
CA ILE A 492 -12.81 -11.32 24.57
C ILE A 492 -12.56 -11.20 26.07
N LEU A 493 -11.30 -11.16 26.49
CA LEU A 493 -10.92 -11.20 27.90
C LEU A 493 -10.86 -9.82 28.58
N ASN A 494 -10.79 -8.73 27.81
CA ASN A 494 -10.81 -7.34 28.26
C ASN A 494 -12.12 -6.64 27.89
#